data_4b80fc23c109e6427a95aa709ae01073
#
_entry.id   4b80fc23c109e6427a95aa709ae01073
#
_cell.length_a   1.000
_cell.length_b   1.000
_cell.length_c   1.000
_cell.angle_alpha   90.00
_cell.angle_beta   90.00
_cell.angle_gamma   90.00
#
_symmetry.space_group_name_H-M   'P 1'
#
loop_
_entity.id
_entity.type
_entity.pdbx_description
1 polymer ?
#
loop_
_entity_poly.entity_id
_entity_poly.type
_entity_poly.pdbx_seq_one_letter_code
_entity_poly.pdbx_strand_id
1 'polypeptide(L)'
;QMLVATQNIMFIDSMVVDKRHFISRIPLSADAGLLEQTDSLGQFTNELKDYRLTAYFDKNDSCIHISQSDYIANQWTTPVRVGGISDFSANFPFLMPDGVTLYFGQQGEQSIGGYDIFVTRYDAESGSFLKAENIGMPFSSTANDYLYAIDEVNNLGYFVTDRRQPAGKVCIYVFVPNDTTT
;
A
#
# COMPACT_ATOMS: atom_id res chain seq x y z
N GLN A 1 3.66 -15.41 14.76
CA GLN A 1 3.01 -14.10 14.75
C GLN A 1 2.10 -13.95 13.54
N MET A 2 2.56 -14.42 12.42
CA MET A 2 1.72 -14.38 11.22
C MET A 2 0.45 -15.22 11.40
N LEU A 3 0.56 -16.33 12.10
CA LEU A 3 -0.61 -17.16 12.37
C LEU A 3 -1.63 -16.44 13.23
N VAL A 4 -1.18 -15.67 14.22
CA VAL A 4 -2.09 -14.92 15.06
C VAL A 4 -2.83 -13.88 14.25
N ALA A 5 -2.13 -13.11 13.42
CA ALA A 5 -2.77 -12.12 12.57
C ALA A 5 -3.77 -12.76 11.62
N THR A 6 -3.40 -13.90 11.03
CA THR A 6 -4.26 -14.60 10.08
C THR A 6 -5.55 -15.08 10.74
N GLN A 7 -5.47 -15.58 11.96
CA GLN A 7 -6.63 -16.11 12.66
C GLN A 7 -7.68 -15.05 12.96
N ASN A 8 -7.27 -13.79 13.02
CA ASN A 8 -8.17 -12.72 13.43
C ASN A 8 -8.73 -11.91 12.27
N ILE A 9 -8.51 -12.35 11.04
CA ILE A 9 -8.99 -11.62 9.87
C ILE A 9 -10.20 -12.33 9.29
N MET A 10 -11.24 -11.54 9.04
CA MET A 10 -12.49 -12.03 8.46
C MET A 10 -12.69 -11.42 7.10
N PHE A 11 -12.60 -12.23 6.05
CA PHE A 11 -12.90 -11.79 4.69
C PHE A 11 -14.41 -11.84 4.47
N ILE A 12 -14.99 -10.74 4.01
CA ILE A 12 -16.45 -10.64 3.88
C ILE A 12 -16.92 -10.48 2.44
N ASP A 13 -16.02 -10.15 1.51
CA ASP A 13 -16.40 -9.95 0.12
C ASP A 13 -15.16 -10.02 -0.76
N SER A 14 -15.42 -10.20 -2.08
CA SER A 14 -14.34 -10.14 -3.06
C SER A 14 -14.92 -9.75 -4.41
N MET A 15 -14.10 -9.14 -5.27
CA MET A 15 -14.48 -8.84 -6.63
C MET A 15 -13.27 -8.89 -7.55
N VAL A 16 -13.49 -9.40 -8.77
CA VAL A 16 -12.46 -9.46 -9.81
C VAL A 16 -12.60 -8.23 -10.69
N VAL A 17 -11.51 -7.51 -10.87
CA VAL A 17 -11.52 -6.25 -11.61
C VAL A 17 -10.28 -6.15 -12.50
N ASP A 18 -10.30 -5.15 -13.38
CA ASP A 18 -9.17 -4.88 -14.25
C ASP A 18 -7.99 -4.36 -13.44
N LYS A 19 -6.80 -4.90 -13.72
CA LYS A 19 -5.59 -4.53 -13.01
C LYS A 19 -5.24 -3.04 -13.17
N ARG A 20 -5.61 -2.44 -14.27
CA ARG A 20 -5.27 -1.04 -14.53
C ARG A 20 -6.16 -0.05 -13.80
N HIS A 21 -7.30 -0.51 -13.29
CA HIS A 21 -8.32 0.39 -12.75
C HIS A 21 -8.87 -0.07 -11.42
N PHE A 22 -8.15 -0.95 -10.71
CA PHE A 22 -8.72 -1.53 -9.49
C PHE A 22 -8.92 -0.51 -8.39
N ILE A 23 -8.09 0.53 -8.33
CA ILE A 23 -8.19 1.54 -7.26
C ILE A 23 -9.54 2.25 -7.31
N SER A 24 -10.07 2.51 -8.51
CA SER A 24 -11.37 3.17 -8.64
C SER A 24 -12.51 2.34 -8.08
N ARG A 25 -12.27 1.06 -7.82
CA ARG A 25 -13.30 0.15 -7.30
C ARG A 25 -13.19 -0.03 -5.78
N ILE A 26 -12.28 0.67 -5.13
CA ILE A 26 -12.11 0.62 -3.68
C ILE A 26 -12.81 1.83 -3.07
N PRO A 27 -13.93 1.63 -2.33
CA PRO A 27 -14.70 2.74 -1.78
C PRO A 27 -14.10 3.25 -0.46
N LEU A 28 -12.88 3.75 -0.51
CA LEU A 28 -12.19 4.25 0.66
C LEU A 28 -12.83 5.57 1.11
N SER A 29 -13.10 5.72 2.41
CA SER A 29 -13.66 6.97 2.90
C SER A 29 -12.64 8.10 2.80
N ALA A 30 -13.12 9.34 2.66
CA ALA A 30 -12.24 10.49 2.57
C ALA A 30 -11.34 10.63 3.80
N ASP A 31 -11.82 10.20 4.96
CA ASP A 31 -11.05 10.28 6.19
C ASP A 31 -9.83 9.34 6.18
N ALA A 32 -9.85 8.31 5.37
CA ALA A 32 -8.72 7.39 5.24
C ALA A 32 -7.69 7.89 4.24
N GLY A 33 -8.04 8.86 3.42
CA GLY A 33 -7.18 9.40 2.39
C GLY A 33 -7.71 9.11 0.99
N LEU A 34 -6.94 9.49 -0.01
CA LEU A 34 -7.32 9.31 -1.41
C LEU A 34 -6.28 8.43 -2.10
N LEU A 35 -6.75 7.34 -2.70
CA LEU A 35 -5.92 6.49 -3.54
C LEU A 35 -6.21 6.77 -5.00
N GLU A 36 -5.16 6.86 -5.80
CA GLU A 36 -5.26 7.07 -7.24
C GLU A 36 -4.32 6.13 -7.97
N GLN A 37 -4.60 5.90 -9.24
CA GLN A 37 -3.80 4.98 -10.04
C GLN A 37 -3.65 5.53 -11.45
N THR A 38 -2.41 5.58 -11.93
CA THR A 38 -2.11 5.89 -13.32
C THR A 38 -1.41 4.67 -13.90
N ASP A 39 -2.11 3.94 -14.76
CA ASP A 39 -1.64 2.67 -15.30
C ASP A 39 -1.27 1.71 -14.15
N SER A 40 0.00 1.41 -14.02
CA SER A 40 0.49 0.48 -13.01
C SER A 40 1.09 1.18 -11.79
N LEU A 41 0.90 2.49 -11.65
CA LEU A 41 1.53 3.26 -10.58
C LEU A 41 0.48 3.82 -9.63
N GLY A 42 0.69 3.63 -8.34
CA GLY A 42 -0.23 4.10 -7.31
C GLY A 42 0.18 5.42 -6.71
N GLN A 43 -0.79 6.13 -6.17
CA GLN A 43 -0.57 7.39 -5.47
C GLN A 43 -1.52 7.48 -4.29
N PHE A 44 -1.00 7.97 -3.17
CA PHE A 44 -1.78 8.20 -1.97
C PHE A 44 -1.67 9.68 -1.57
N THR A 45 -2.82 10.29 -1.26
CA THR A 45 -2.88 11.64 -0.70
C THR A 45 -3.61 11.55 0.64
N ASN A 46 -3.08 12.15 1.68
CA ASN A 46 -3.70 12.08 3.00
C ASN A 46 -5.01 12.88 3.06
N GLU A 47 -5.74 12.68 4.14
CA GLU A 47 -7.05 13.33 4.34
C GLU A 47 -6.97 14.85 4.24
N LEU A 48 -5.96 15.45 4.85
CA LEU A 48 -5.79 16.91 4.85
C LEU A 48 -5.30 17.43 3.52
N LYS A 49 -4.94 16.55 2.58
CA LYS A 49 -4.45 16.91 1.24
C LYS A 49 -3.22 17.79 1.29
N ASP A 50 -2.34 17.53 2.24
CA ASP A 50 -1.08 18.25 2.38
C ASP A 50 0.15 17.35 2.31
N TYR A 51 -0.03 16.04 2.12
CA TYR A 51 1.05 15.08 2.00
C TYR A 51 0.69 14.02 0.97
N ARG A 52 1.64 13.69 0.11
CA ARG A 52 1.40 12.77 -1.01
C ARG A 52 2.57 11.82 -1.19
N LEU A 53 2.23 10.57 -1.42
CA LEU A 53 3.20 9.52 -1.78
C LEU A 53 2.86 9.05 -3.19
N THR A 54 3.84 9.07 -4.10
CA THR A 54 3.63 8.75 -5.50
C THR A 54 4.66 7.73 -5.98
N ALA A 55 4.18 6.64 -6.55
CA ALA A 55 5.06 5.67 -7.20
C ALA A 55 5.49 6.21 -8.56
N TYR A 56 6.76 6.02 -8.91
CA TYR A 56 7.30 6.45 -10.19
C TYR A 56 8.35 5.46 -10.68
N PHE A 57 8.48 5.36 -11.99
CA PHE A 57 9.50 4.49 -12.60
C PHE A 57 10.78 5.28 -12.77
N ASP A 58 11.88 4.75 -12.25
CA ASP A 58 13.21 5.34 -12.37
C ASP A 58 13.98 4.60 -13.46
N LYS A 59 14.30 5.30 -14.54
CA LYS A 59 15.03 4.71 -15.66
C LYS A 59 16.45 4.31 -15.30
N ASN A 60 17.02 4.92 -14.27
CA ASN A 60 18.42 4.65 -13.91
C ASN A 60 18.63 3.25 -13.38
N ASP A 61 17.68 2.75 -12.59
CA ASP A 61 17.79 1.40 -12.03
C ASP A 61 16.68 0.48 -12.51
N SER A 62 15.78 0.98 -13.36
CA SER A 62 14.64 0.21 -13.90
C SER A 62 13.71 -0.32 -12.83
N CYS A 63 13.59 0.41 -11.73
CA CYS A 63 12.72 0.06 -10.62
C CYS A 63 11.68 1.13 -10.39
N ILE A 64 10.59 0.73 -9.72
CA ILE A 64 9.56 1.67 -9.26
C ILE A 64 9.91 2.07 -7.83
N HIS A 65 9.92 3.37 -7.58
CA HIS A 65 10.19 3.91 -6.26
C HIS A 65 9.05 4.79 -5.80
N ILE A 66 9.01 5.09 -4.51
CA ILE A 66 7.99 5.95 -3.93
C ILE A 66 8.63 7.28 -3.58
N SER A 67 8.04 8.37 -4.07
CA SER A 67 8.44 9.73 -3.73
C SER A 67 7.41 10.35 -2.81
N GLN A 68 7.83 11.43 -2.11
CA GLN A 68 6.93 12.18 -1.25
C GLN A 68 6.96 13.65 -1.62
N SER A 69 5.85 14.31 -1.42
CA SER A 69 5.69 15.74 -1.60
C SER A 69 4.81 16.30 -0.51
N ASP A 70 5.03 17.57 -0.18
CA ASP A 70 4.19 18.31 0.76
C ASP A 70 3.48 19.43 0.03
N TYR A 71 2.31 19.82 0.51
CA TYR A 71 1.58 20.94 -0.04
C TYR A 71 1.88 22.17 0.81
N ILE A 72 2.68 23.10 0.27
CA ILE A 72 3.17 24.27 1.00
C ILE A 72 3.04 25.47 0.08
N ALA A 73 2.54 26.59 0.62
CA ALA A 73 2.39 27.84 -0.13
C ALA A 73 1.57 27.63 -1.41
N ASN A 74 0.49 26.88 -1.29
CA ASN A 74 -0.49 26.63 -2.35
C ASN A 74 0.07 25.81 -3.53
N GLN A 75 1.12 25.03 -3.29
CA GLN A 75 1.62 24.14 -4.35
C GLN A 75 2.33 22.95 -3.73
N TRP A 76 2.41 21.87 -4.51
CA TRP A 76 3.14 20.69 -4.13
C TRP A 76 4.64 20.94 -4.31
N THR A 77 5.43 20.54 -3.31
CA THR A 77 6.88 20.60 -3.42
C THR A 77 7.36 19.58 -4.45
N THR A 78 8.59 19.77 -4.94
CA THR A 78 9.20 18.80 -5.84
C THR A 78 9.28 17.44 -5.17
N PRO A 79 8.81 16.37 -5.83
CA PRO A 79 8.86 15.04 -5.23
C PRO A 79 10.29 14.60 -4.91
N VAL A 80 10.45 13.97 -3.76
CA VAL A 80 11.74 13.46 -3.29
C VAL A 80 11.56 11.99 -2.95
N ARG A 81 12.49 11.14 -3.37
CA ARG A 81 12.43 9.72 -3.07
C ARG A 81 12.41 9.51 -1.56
N VAL A 82 11.51 8.65 -1.11
CA VAL A 82 11.37 8.34 0.30
C VAL A 82 12.57 7.52 0.79
N GLY A 83 13.20 7.97 1.86
CA GLY A 83 14.33 7.25 2.46
C GLY A 83 13.88 6.10 3.33
N GLY A 84 14.69 5.05 3.39
CA GLY A 84 14.45 3.89 4.25
C GLY A 84 13.70 2.74 3.62
N ILE A 85 13.04 2.97 2.50
CA ILE A 85 12.38 1.91 1.75
C ILE A 85 13.41 1.24 0.85
N SER A 86 13.22 -0.05 0.60
CA SER A 86 14.12 -0.90 -0.17
C SER A 86 14.52 -0.28 -1.52
N ASP A 87 15.70 -0.67 -2.01
CA ASP A 87 16.16 -0.32 -3.35
C ASP A 87 15.44 -1.11 -4.44
N PHE A 88 14.67 -2.13 -4.09
CA PHE A 88 13.85 -2.87 -5.05
C PHE A 88 12.57 -2.12 -5.35
N SER A 89 11.84 -2.56 -6.37
CA SER A 89 10.59 -1.90 -6.75
C SER A 89 9.58 -1.90 -5.62
N ALA A 90 9.00 -0.73 -5.35
CA ALA A 90 7.93 -0.53 -4.37
C ALA A 90 6.82 0.28 -5.02
N ASN A 91 5.56 -0.04 -4.71
CA ASN A 91 4.42 0.56 -5.37
C ASN A 91 3.19 0.53 -4.46
N PHE A 92 2.15 1.26 -4.84
CA PHE A 92 0.85 1.28 -4.18
C PHE A 92 0.96 1.61 -2.68
N PRO A 93 1.50 2.79 -2.34
CA PRO A 93 1.61 3.18 -0.93
C PRO A 93 0.26 3.50 -0.31
N PHE A 94 0.09 3.12 0.95
CA PHE A 94 -1.04 3.55 1.76
C PHE A 94 -0.53 3.89 3.15
N LEU A 95 -0.66 5.17 3.52
CA LEU A 95 -0.24 5.66 4.83
C LEU A 95 -1.45 5.73 5.74
N MET A 96 -1.34 5.12 6.92
CA MET A 96 -2.41 5.18 7.91
C MET A 96 -2.63 6.61 8.40
N PRO A 97 -3.82 6.92 8.93
CA PRO A 97 -4.10 8.26 9.46
C PRO A 97 -3.16 8.71 10.57
N ASP A 98 -2.44 7.80 11.22
CA ASP A 98 -1.44 8.17 12.22
C ASP A 98 -0.24 8.91 11.61
N GLY A 99 -0.13 8.93 10.28
CA GLY A 99 0.98 9.58 9.59
C GLY A 99 2.31 8.85 9.72
N VAL A 100 2.31 7.66 10.27
CA VAL A 100 3.53 6.92 10.63
C VAL A 100 3.58 5.56 9.95
N THR A 101 2.48 4.82 9.96
CA THR A 101 2.43 3.44 9.47
C THR A 101 2.15 3.42 7.98
N LEU A 102 3.08 2.86 7.20
CA LEU A 102 2.99 2.81 5.74
C LEU A 102 2.97 1.37 5.26
N TYR A 103 1.95 1.05 4.47
CA TYR A 103 1.84 -0.22 3.75
C TYR A 103 2.14 0.01 2.28
N PHE A 104 2.81 -0.94 1.64
CA PHE A 104 3.10 -0.85 0.21
C PHE A 104 3.43 -2.22 -0.34
N GLY A 105 3.36 -2.35 -1.67
CA GLY A 105 3.81 -3.56 -2.35
C GLY A 105 5.29 -3.44 -2.66
N GLN A 106 6.06 -4.50 -2.45
CA GLN A 106 7.49 -4.49 -2.70
C GLN A 106 7.95 -5.81 -3.30
N GLN A 107 8.84 -5.72 -4.29
CA GLN A 107 9.58 -6.86 -4.81
C GLN A 107 10.93 -6.95 -4.13
N GLY A 108 11.62 -8.11 -4.27
CA GLY A 108 12.99 -8.24 -3.84
C GLY A 108 13.23 -9.42 -2.94
N GLU A 109 14.37 -9.42 -2.24
CA GLU A 109 14.86 -10.58 -1.52
C GLU A 109 13.89 -11.14 -0.49
N GLN A 110 13.12 -10.26 0.14
CA GLN A 110 12.23 -10.67 1.21
C GLN A 110 10.81 -10.92 0.75
N SER A 111 10.56 -10.85 -0.56
CA SER A 111 9.25 -11.20 -1.08
C SER A 111 9.17 -12.71 -1.34
N ILE A 112 7.98 -13.26 -1.18
CA ILE A 112 7.75 -14.69 -1.40
C ILE A 112 7.56 -14.99 -2.88
N GLY A 113 6.95 -14.06 -3.60
CA GLY A 113 6.71 -14.20 -5.02
C GLY A 113 7.12 -12.93 -5.75
N GLY A 114 6.22 -12.31 -6.47
CA GLY A 114 6.45 -11.01 -7.08
C GLY A 114 6.40 -9.90 -6.05
N TYR A 115 5.34 -9.08 -6.12
CA TYR A 115 5.09 -8.11 -5.06
C TYR A 115 4.48 -8.79 -3.85
N ASP A 116 4.94 -8.42 -2.68
CA ASP A 116 4.32 -8.78 -1.39
C ASP A 116 3.99 -7.49 -0.65
N ILE A 117 3.08 -7.58 0.31
CA ILE A 117 2.74 -6.44 1.14
C ILE A 117 3.75 -6.32 2.27
N PHE A 118 4.33 -5.11 2.38
CA PHE A 118 5.28 -4.77 3.43
C PHE A 118 4.71 -3.64 4.26
N VAL A 119 5.18 -3.53 5.50
CA VAL A 119 4.81 -2.45 6.40
C VAL A 119 6.08 -1.85 7.00
N THR A 120 6.06 -0.53 7.16
CA THR A 120 7.14 0.19 7.83
C THR A 120 6.54 1.33 8.65
N ARG A 121 7.38 1.99 9.41
CA ARG A 121 6.97 3.12 10.24
C ARG A 121 7.95 4.26 10.05
N TYR A 122 7.42 5.47 10.00
CA TYR A 122 8.24 6.66 9.91
C TYR A 122 8.96 6.93 11.22
N ASP A 123 10.25 7.20 11.15
CA ASP A 123 11.06 7.56 12.30
C ASP A 123 11.41 9.04 12.22
N ALA A 124 10.81 9.81 13.13
CA ALA A 124 11.02 11.26 13.12
C ALA A 124 12.46 11.66 13.46
N GLU A 125 13.17 10.81 14.21
CA GLU A 125 14.56 11.12 14.57
C GLU A 125 15.48 11.06 13.35
N SER A 126 15.32 10.03 12.52
CA SER A 126 16.16 9.88 11.33
C SER A 126 15.58 10.61 10.12
N GLY A 127 14.30 10.98 10.16
CA GLY A 127 13.63 11.59 9.03
C GLY A 127 13.36 10.63 7.88
N SER A 128 13.34 9.33 8.16
CA SER A 128 13.10 8.31 7.14
C SER A 128 12.27 7.19 7.71
N PHE A 129 11.82 6.28 6.83
CA PHE A 129 11.11 5.09 7.28
C PHE A 129 12.11 4.03 7.75
N LEU A 130 11.69 3.24 8.72
CA LEU A 130 12.47 2.13 9.21
C LEU A 130 12.45 0.99 8.18
N LYS A 131 13.29 -0.03 8.40
CA LYS A 131 13.32 -1.18 7.52
C LYS A 131 11.95 -1.83 7.47
N ALA A 132 11.43 -2.04 6.26
CA ALA A 132 10.12 -2.63 6.08
C ALA A 132 10.14 -4.13 6.35
N GLU A 133 9.01 -4.65 6.80
CA GLU A 133 8.82 -6.06 7.08
C GLU A 133 7.66 -6.59 6.27
N ASN A 134 7.82 -7.83 5.76
CA ASN A 134 6.75 -8.53 5.06
C ASN A 134 5.65 -8.85 6.07
N ILE A 135 4.41 -8.46 5.77
CA ILE A 135 3.32 -8.70 6.72
C ILE A 135 2.84 -10.16 6.74
N GLY A 136 3.28 -10.96 5.76
CA GLY A 136 2.99 -12.39 5.78
C GLY A 136 1.60 -12.74 5.32
N MET A 137 1.29 -14.03 5.45
CA MET A 137 0.00 -14.56 5.03
C MET A 137 -1.12 -14.04 5.91
N PRO A 138 -2.34 -13.84 5.38
CA PRO A 138 -2.74 -14.17 4.01
C PRO A 138 -2.43 -13.08 2.98
N PHE A 139 -1.83 -11.97 3.40
CA PHE A 139 -1.65 -10.78 2.56
C PHE A 139 -0.39 -10.82 1.69
N SER A 140 0.49 -11.79 1.93
CA SER A 140 1.64 -12.02 1.08
C SER A 140 1.61 -13.46 0.62
N SER A 141 1.91 -13.68 -0.67
CA SER A 141 1.78 -14.99 -1.29
C SER A 141 2.82 -15.16 -2.39
N THR A 142 2.76 -16.29 -3.10
CA THR A 142 3.63 -16.50 -4.26
C THR A 142 3.16 -15.76 -5.50
N ALA A 143 1.97 -15.14 -5.46
CA ALA A 143 1.47 -14.29 -6.54
C ALA A 143 1.93 -12.85 -6.30
N ASN A 144 1.33 -11.89 -7.01
CA ASN A 144 1.59 -10.48 -6.78
C ASN A 144 0.52 -9.91 -5.88
N ASP A 145 0.93 -9.39 -4.75
CA ASP A 145 0.07 -8.77 -3.75
C ASP A 145 0.37 -7.28 -3.78
N TYR A 146 -0.60 -6.48 -4.25
CA TYR A 146 -0.32 -5.12 -4.66
C TYR A 146 -0.66 -4.07 -3.63
N LEU A 147 -1.80 -4.19 -2.96
CA LEU A 147 -2.31 -3.12 -2.11
C LEU A 147 -2.90 -3.67 -0.83
N TYR A 148 -2.67 -2.94 0.24
CA TYR A 148 -3.28 -3.18 1.55
C TYR A 148 -3.69 -1.82 2.10
N ALA A 149 -4.97 -1.61 2.32
CA ALA A 149 -5.49 -0.32 2.80
C ALA A 149 -6.54 -0.57 3.86
N ILE A 150 -6.54 0.28 4.88
CA ILE A 150 -7.46 0.17 6.02
C ILE A 150 -8.29 1.45 6.09
N ASP A 151 -9.59 1.29 6.10
CA ASP A 151 -10.55 2.36 6.32
C ASP A 151 -11.04 2.25 7.76
N GLU A 152 -10.45 3.03 8.65
CA GLU A 152 -10.77 2.94 10.07
C GLU A 152 -12.19 3.44 10.38
N VAL A 153 -12.68 4.38 9.59
CA VAL A 153 -14.03 4.91 9.79
C VAL A 153 -15.08 3.82 9.61
N ASN A 154 -14.92 3.03 8.56
CA ASN A 154 -15.87 1.96 8.24
C ASN A 154 -15.45 0.60 8.81
N ASN A 155 -14.28 0.52 9.43
CA ASN A 155 -13.69 -0.72 9.94
C ASN A 155 -13.63 -1.79 8.85
N LEU A 156 -13.11 -1.39 7.69
CA LEU A 156 -12.94 -2.29 6.56
C LEU A 156 -11.51 -2.22 6.06
N GLY A 157 -11.01 -3.35 5.58
CA GLY A 157 -9.72 -3.41 4.92
C GLY A 157 -9.89 -3.89 3.49
N TYR A 158 -8.95 -3.48 2.65
CA TYR A 158 -8.93 -3.85 1.23
C TYR A 158 -7.57 -4.43 0.90
N PHE A 159 -7.59 -5.59 0.26
CA PHE A 159 -6.39 -6.31 -0.12
C PHE A 159 -6.51 -6.70 -1.58
N VAL A 160 -5.51 -6.37 -2.40
CA VAL A 160 -5.56 -6.60 -3.84
C VAL A 160 -4.44 -7.53 -4.25
N THR A 161 -4.80 -8.60 -4.97
CA THR A 161 -3.85 -9.61 -5.38
C THR A 161 -4.24 -10.16 -6.76
N ASP A 162 -3.26 -10.62 -7.53
CA ASP A 162 -3.55 -11.34 -8.78
C ASP A 162 -3.58 -12.86 -8.59
N ARG A 163 -3.56 -13.33 -7.38
CA ARG A 163 -3.60 -14.74 -7.01
C ARG A 163 -4.78 -15.44 -7.68
N ARG A 164 -4.46 -16.49 -8.47
CA ARG A 164 -5.47 -17.29 -9.18
C ARG A 164 -6.30 -16.50 -10.18
N GLN A 165 -5.77 -15.38 -10.68
CA GLN A 165 -6.48 -14.57 -11.66
C GLN A 165 -5.83 -14.68 -13.03
N PRO A 166 -6.61 -14.55 -14.11
CA PRO A 166 -6.03 -14.48 -15.45
C PRO A 166 -5.25 -13.20 -15.63
N ALA A 167 -4.39 -13.18 -16.65
CA ALA A 167 -3.57 -12.01 -16.94
C ALA A 167 -4.43 -10.75 -17.08
N GLY A 168 -3.97 -9.66 -16.48
CA GLY A 168 -4.68 -8.36 -16.55
C GLY A 168 -5.80 -8.20 -15.54
N LYS A 169 -6.06 -9.20 -14.70
CA LYS A 169 -7.09 -9.13 -13.66
C LYS A 169 -6.49 -9.25 -12.29
N VAL A 170 -7.15 -8.61 -11.33
CA VAL A 170 -6.83 -8.74 -9.91
C VAL A 170 -8.11 -8.97 -9.13
N CYS A 171 -7.97 -9.48 -7.93
CA CYS A 171 -9.09 -9.65 -7.02
C CYS A 171 -8.92 -8.68 -5.86
N ILE A 172 -9.97 -7.91 -5.58
CA ILE A 172 -10.03 -7.07 -4.39
C ILE A 172 -10.77 -7.86 -3.33
N TYR A 173 -10.10 -8.13 -2.21
CA TYR A 173 -10.73 -8.75 -1.05
C TYR A 173 -11.06 -7.67 -0.04
N VAL A 174 -12.27 -7.73 0.50
CA VAL A 174 -12.71 -6.86 1.57
C VAL A 174 -12.71 -7.67 2.85
N PHE A 175 -12.11 -7.12 3.90
CA PHE A 175 -12.03 -7.83 5.18
C PHE A 175 -12.32 -6.88 6.34
N VAL A 176 -12.63 -7.46 7.48
CA VAL A 176 -12.79 -6.71 8.72
C VAL A 176 -11.46 -6.82 9.47
N PRO A 177 -10.76 -5.70 9.71
CA PRO A 177 -9.51 -5.76 10.45
C PRO A 177 -9.75 -6.31 11.84
N ASN A 178 -8.74 -7.00 12.37
CA ASN A 178 -8.83 -7.50 13.72
C ASN A 178 -8.97 -6.34 14.69
N ASP A 179 -9.97 -6.42 15.56
CA ASP A 179 -10.14 -5.41 16.60
C ASP A 179 -9.21 -5.75 17.76
N THR A 180 -8.11 -5.02 17.85
CA THR A 180 -7.11 -5.27 18.87
C THR A 180 -7.46 -4.67 20.22
N THR A 181 -8.56 -3.97 20.32
CA THR A 181 -8.96 -3.36 21.58
C THR A 181 -9.57 -4.37 22.56
N THR A 182 -9.95 -5.53 22.06
CA THR A 182 -10.55 -6.55 22.89
C THR A 182 -9.54 -7.49 23.50
#